data_95410b341c3ec18077a2b076045caaf3
#
_entry.id   95410b341c3ec18077a2b076045caaf3
#
_cell.length_a   1.000
_cell.length_b   1.000
_cell.length_c   1.000
_cell.angle_alpha   90.00
_cell.angle_beta   90.00
_cell.angle_gamma   90.00
#
_symmetry.space_group_name_H-M   'P 1'
#
loop_
_entity.id
_entity.type
_entity.pdbx_description
1 polymer ?
#
loop_
_entity_poly.entity_id
_entity_poly.type
_entity_poly.pdbx_seq_one_letter_code
_entity_poly.pdbx_strand_id
1 'polypeptide(L)'
;MDSKTLTLQATEQTLNQEANCRLDRWLALQLPHLSRSRIQSLIEEGHVCLNDEQCTSKKQIVVVGDRLSVDIPDAQPMTLQPEAIPLDILYEDAELIIVNKAAGMVVHPAPGHDSGTLVHALLAHCPDLAGIGGVERPGIVHRLDKDTTGAMMVAKTERAMHHLQAQIRTKEARRDYL
;
A
#
# COMPACT_ATOMS: atom_id res chain seq x y z
N MET A 1 14.25 -1.77 18.52
CA MET A 1 13.86 -1.96 17.10
C MET A 1 14.14 -3.41 16.81
N ASP A 2 13.15 -4.25 16.90
CA ASP A 2 13.32 -5.69 16.66
C ASP A 2 13.06 -5.95 15.17
N SER A 3 14.12 -6.09 14.39
CA SER A 3 14.03 -6.58 13.02
C SER A 3 14.11 -8.11 13.07
N LYS A 4 13.31 -8.77 12.24
CA LYS A 4 13.34 -10.22 12.11
C LYS A 4 14.19 -10.61 10.92
N THR A 5 15.38 -11.16 11.16
CA THR A 5 16.23 -11.69 10.09
C THR A 5 15.90 -13.17 9.84
N LEU A 6 15.59 -13.50 8.60
CA LEU A 6 15.33 -14.86 8.13
C LEU A 6 16.49 -15.31 7.24
N THR A 7 17.00 -16.53 7.47
CA THR A 7 17.99 -17.16 6.59
C THR A 7 17.33 -18.28 5.81
N LEU A 8 17.50 -18.26 4.48
CA LEU A 8 16.92 -19.22 3.54
C LEU A 8 18.04 -19.79 2.68
N GLN A 9 17.90 -21.05 2.29
CA GLN A 9 18.84 -21.71 1.36
C GLN A 9 18.11 -22.18 0.11
N ALA A 10 18.66 -21.85 -1.06
CA ALA A 10 18.13 -22.32 -2.32
C ALA A 10 18.53 -23.79 -2.54
N THR A 11 17.54 -24.65 -2.65
CA THR A 11 17.69 -26.09 -2.92
C THR A 11 16.95 -26.45 -4.21
N GLU A 12 17.21 -27.63 -4.78
CA GLU A 12 16.47 -28.12 -5.94
C GLU A 12 14.95 -28.14 -5.69
N GLN A 13 14.53 -28.46 -4.47
CA GLN A 13 13.11 -28.48 -4.08
C GLN A 13 12.51 -27.05 -4.02
N THR A 14 13.25 -26.08 -3.48
CA THR A 14 12.76 -24.69 -3.36
C THR A 14 12.78 -23.93 -4.68
N LEU A 15 13.56 -24.37 -5.65
CA LEU A 15 13.59 -23.84 -7.01
C LEU A 15 12.57 -24.50 -7.95
N ASN A 16 11.76 -25.48 -7.48
CA ASN A 16 10.76 -26.20 -8.27
C ASN A 16 11.35 -26.82 -9.56
N GLN A 17 12.58 -27.31 -9.50
CA GLN A 17 13.33 -27.85 -10.66
C GLN A 17 13.63 -26.80 -11.78
N GLU A 18 13.33 -25.52 -11.58
CA GLU A 18 13.83 -24.46 -12.45
C GLU A 18 15.29 -24.18 -12.08
N ALA A 19 16.20 -24.36 -13.02
CA ALA A 19 17.65 -24.17 -12.81
C ALA A 19 17.98 -22.72 -12.38
N ASN A 20 17.12 -21.77 -12.72
CA ASN A 20 17.30 -20.35 -12.46
C ASN A 20 15.96 -19.71 -12.14
N CYS A 21 15.84 -19.07 -10.97
CA CYS A 21 14.66 -18.34 -10.59
C CYS A 21 15.01 -16.89 -10.21
N ARG A 22 14.17 -15.94 -10.56
CA ARG A 22 14.37 -14.55 -10.14
C ARG A 22 14.16 -14.42 -8.63
N LEU A 23 15.00 -13.61 -8.02
CA LEU A 23 15.02 -13.35 -6.58
C LEU A 23 13.63 -12.95 -6.03
N ASP A 24 12.95 -11.99 -6.69
CA ASP A 24 11.62 -11.54 -6.26
C ASP A 24 10.57 -12.66 -6.31
N ARG A 25 10.63 -13.52 -7.32
CA ARG A 25 9.71 -14.64 -7.48
C ARG A 25 10.01 -15.75 -6.48
N TRP A 26 11.28 -16.09 -6.31
CA TRP A 26 11.71 -17.14 -5.38
C TRP A 26 11.36 -16.77 -3.94
N LEU A 27 11.68 -15.53 -3.50
CA LEU A 27 11.31 -15.07 -2.16
C LEU A 27 9.80 -15.05 -1.93
N ALA A 28 8.99 -14.71 -2.93
CA ALA A 28 7.53 -14.75 -2.81
C ALA A 28 6.98 -16.16 -2.56
N LEU A 29 7.65 -17.18 -3.07
CA LEU A 29 7.30 -18.58 -2.80
C LEU A 29 7.75 -19.03 -1.40
N GLN A 30 8.92 -18.56 -0.93
CA GLN A 30 9.46 -18.93 0.38
C GLN A 30 8.80 -18.16 1.54
N LEU A 31 8.28 -16.96 1.28
CA LEU A 31 7.68 -16.07 2.28
C LEU A 31 6.21 -15.73 1.93
N PRO A 32 5.30 -16.72 1.95
CA PRO A 32 3.92 -16.56 1.49
C PRO A 32 3.10 -15.57 2.35
N HIS A 33 3.59 -15.23 3.54
CA HIS A 33 2.98 -14.24 4.42
C HIS A 33 3.32 -12.79 4.02
N LEU A 34 4.27 -12.58 3.11
CA LEU A 34 4.61 -11.26 2.57
C LEU A 34 4.02 -11.08 1.17
N SER A 35 3.47 -9.89 0.91
CA SER A 35 3.04 -9.55 -0.44
C SER A 35 4.24 -9.39 -1.38
N ARG A 36 4.04 -9.66 -2.67
CA ARG A 36 5.10 -9.52 -3.67
C ARG A 36 5.65 -8.08 -3.74
N SER A 37 4.81 -7.07 -3.55
CA SER A 37 5.24 -5.68 -3.47
C SER A 37 6.15 -5.42 -2.28
N ARG A 38 5.83 -5.97 -1.09
CA ARG A 38 6.69 -5.84 0.09
C ARG A 38 8.05 -6.49 -0.12
N ILE A 39 8.09 -7.66 -0.74
CA ILE A 39 9.35 -8.35 -1.08
C ILE A 39 10.19 -7.50 -2.04
N GLN A 40 9.58 -6.89 -3.06
CA GLN A 40 10.29 -6.03 -3.98
C GLN A 40 10.86 -4.78 -3.29
N SER A 41 10.10 -4.16 -2.38
CA SER A 41 10.60 -3.05 -1.54
C SER A 41 11.79 -3.49 -0.69
N LEU A 42 11.69 -4.62 0.02
CA LEU A 42 12.80 -5.14 0.84
C LEU A 42 14.07 -5.36 0.02
N ILE A 43 13.97 -5.85 -1.21
CA ILE A 43 15.12 -6.01 -2.10
C ILE A 43 15.68 -4.63 -2.50
N GLU A 44 14.84 -3.72 -2.98
CA GLU A 44 15.26 -2.39 -3.47
C GLU A 44 15.84 -1.51 -2.35
N GLU A 45 15.34 -1.66 -1.13
CA GLU A 45 15.83 -0.97 0.08
C GLU A 45 17.10 -1.61 0.66
N GLY A 46 17.56 -2.76 0.11
CA GLY A 46 18.80 -3.42 0.52
C GLY A 46 18.67 -4.31 1.75
N HIS A 47 17.47 -4.72 2.13
CA HIS A 47 17.20 -5.64 3.24
C HIS A 47 17.40 -7.12 2.87
N VAL A 48 17.93 -7.40 1.69
CA VAL A 48 18.20 -8.77 1.22
C VAL A 48 19.68 -8.91 0.88
N CYS A 49 20.31 -9.95 1.45
CA CYS A 49 21.65 -10.35 1.05
C CYS A 49 21.59 -11.71 0.35
N LEU A 50 22.41 -11.87 -0.70
CA LEU A 50 22.66 -13.10 -1.42
C LEU A 50 24.12 -13.49 -1.24
N ASN A 51 24.39 -14.63 -0.61
CA ASN A 51 25.74 -15.10 -0.30
C ASN A 51 26.56 -14.05 0.49
N ASP A 52 25.92 -13.43 1.49
CA ASP A 52 26.46 -12.39 2.36
C ASP A 52 26.73 -11.05 1.67
N GLU A 53 26.38 -10.89 0.38
CA GLU A 53 26.43 -9.61 -0.34
C GLU A 53 25.05 -8.98 -0.46
N GLN A 54 24.95 -7.67 -0.20
CA GLN A 54 23.70 -6.93 -0.32
C GLN A 54 23.18 -6.94 -1.78
N CYS A 55 21.95 -7.33 -1.97
CA CYS A 55 21.31 -7.43 -3.28
C CYS A 55 20.12 -6.49 -3.38
N THR A 56 20.19 -5.51 -4.29
CA THR A 56 19.10 -4.55 -4.57
C THR A 56 18.36 -4.82 -5.88
N SER A 57 18.80 -5.83 -6.63
CA SER A 57 18.20 -6.17 -7.93
C SER A 57 17.15 -7.28 -7.79
N LYS A 58 15.87 -6.94 -7.91
CA LYS A 58 14.78 -7.93 -7.92
C LYS A 58 14.86 -8.96 -9.06
N LYS A 59 15.64 -8.65 -10.13
CA LYS A 59 15.86 -9.55 -11.27
C LYS A 59 17.06 -10.47 -11.08
N GLN A 60 17.80 -10.35 -9.97
CA GLN A 60 18.91 -11.24 -9.65
C GLN A 60 18.46 -12.70 -9.75
N ILE A 61 19.30 -13.55 -10.31
CA ILE A 61 19.03 -14.97 -10.43
C ILE A 61 19.53 -15.67 -9.18
N VAL A 62 18.70 -16.56 -8.64
CA VAL A 62 19.00 -17.46 -7.52
C VAL A 62 19.26 -18.85 -8.10
N VAL A 63 20.34 -19.48 -7.67
CA VAL A 63 20.73 -20.83 -8.09
C VAL A 63 20.82 -21.77 -6.90
N VAL A 64 20.82 -23.07 -7.17
CA VAL A 64 20.98 -24.10 -6.11
C VAL A 64 22.29 -23.85 -5.35
N GLY A 65 22.22 -23.87 -4.02
CA GLY A 65 23.34 -23.63 -3.12
C GLY A 65 23.43 -22.19 -2.61
N ASP A 66 22.74 -21.24 -3.23
CA ASP A 66 22.71 -19.86 -2.73
C ASP A 66 22.09 -19.77 -1.34
N ARG A 67 22.70 -18.92 -0.52
CA ARG A 67 22.21 -18.56 0.81
C ARG A 67 21.69 -17.13 0.78
N LEU A 68 20.45 -16.94 1.25
CA LEU A 68 19.80 -15.66 1.32
C LEU A 68 19.50 -15.30 2.77
N SER A 69 19.78 -14.06 3.13
CA SER A 69 19.29 -13.47 4.36
C SER A 69 18.34 -12.32 4.04
N VAL A 70 17.20 -12.29 4.72
CA VAL A 70 16.18 -11.25 4.56
C VAL A 70 15.96 -10.61 5.92
N ASP A 71 16.30 -9.34 6.03
CA ASP A 71 15.98 -8.52 7.18
C ASP A 71 14.60 -7.87 6.97
N ILE A 72 13.66 -8.22 7.83
CA ILE A 72 12.29 -7.70 7.76
C ILE A 72 12.12 -6.68 8.87
N PRO A 73 12.26 -5.37 8.56
CA PRO A 73 11.97 -4.33 9.53
C PRO A 73 10.52 -4.43 9.98
N ASP A 74 10.29 -4.21 11.26
CA ASP A 74 8.93 -4.05 11.76
C ASP A 74 8.20 -2.97 10.94
N ALA A 75 6.95 -3.26 10.59
CA ALA A 75 6.11 -2.27 9.94
C ALA A 75 6.04 -1.04 10.86
N GLN A 76 6.71 0.04 10.46
CA GLN A 76 6.52 1.33 11.12
C GLN A 76 5.03 1.66 10.98
N PRO A 77 4.28 1.82 12.08
CA PRO A 77 2.92 2.29 11.96
C PRO A 77 2.97 3.64 11.24
N MET A 78 2.43 3.69 10.02
CA MET A 78 2.32 4.94 9.27
C MET A 78 1.34 5.83 10.04
N THR A 79 1.88 6.74 10.83
CA THR A 79 1.07 7.70 11.56
C THR A 79 0.71 8.80 10.59
N LEU A 80 -0.50 8.70 10.02
CA LEU A 80 -1.04 9.75 9.18
C LEU A 80 -1.18 11.03 10.01
N GLN A 81 -0.45 12.08 9.64
CA GLN A 81 -0.55 13.38 10.28
C GLN A 81 -1.57 14.25 9.54
N PRO A 82 -2.55 14.85 10.24
CA PRO A 82 -3.46 15.80 9.62
C PRO A 82 -2.70 16.99 9.01
N GLU A 83 -3.03 17.36 7.77
CA GLU A 83 -2.45 18.53 7.09
C GLU A 83 -3.56 19.47 6.63
N ALA A 84 -3.43 20.76 6.91
CA ALA A 84 -4.39 21.78 6.52
C ALA A 84 -4.28 22.11 5.02
N ILE A 85 -4.70 21.16 4.19
CA ILE A 85 -4.75 21.31 2.73
C ILE A 85 -6.19 21.67 2.33
N PRO A 86 -6.42 22.71 1.54
CA PRO A 86 -7.77 23.07 1.09
C PRO A 86 -8.44 21.93 0.33
N LEU A 87 -9.69 21.64 0.67
CA LEU A 87 -10.54 20.65 0.00
C LEU A 87 -11.67 21.36 -0.74
N ASP A 88 -11.92 20.97 -1.98
CA ASP A 88 -13.11 21.35 -2.74
C ASP A 88 -14.23 20.37 -2.40
N ILE A 89 -15.08 20.73 -1.44
CA ILE A 89 -16.16 19.89 -0.91
C ILE A 89 -17.42 20.12 -1.72
N LEU A 90 -17.89 19.07 -2.41
CA LEU A 90 -19.12 19.10 -3.20
C LEU A 90 -20.36 18.82 -2.35
N TYR A 91 -20.23 17.99 -1.34
CA TYR A 91 -21.29 17.62 -0.40
C TYR A 91 -20.69 17.08 0.90
N GLU A 92 -21.34 17.36 2.02
CA GLU A 92 -21.00 16.80 3.31
C GLU A 92 -22.22 16.68 4.21
N ASP A 93 -22.32 15.55 4.92
CA ASP A 93 -23.27 15.33 6.02
C ASP A 93 -22.62 14.58 7.19
N ALA A 94 -23.40 13.99 8.08
CA ALA A 94 -22.89 13.23 9.21
C ALA A 94 -22.26 11.89 8.82
N GLU A 95 -22.61 11.34 7.65
CA GLU A 95 -22.25 9.99 7.24
C GLU A 95 -21.14 9.95 6.19
N LEU A 96 -21.11 10.93 5.30
CA LEU A 96 -20.16 10.96 4.18
C LEU A 96 -19.76 12.37 3.79
N ILE A 97 -18.65 12.47 3.07
CA ILE A 97 -18.18 13.67 2.39
C ILE A 97 -17.87 13.32 0.93
N ILE A 98 -18.25 14.20 0.01
CA ILE A 98 -17.88 14.11 -1.41
C ILE A 98 -16.95 15.27 -1.72
N VAL A 99 -15.74 14.96 -2.17
CA VAL A 99 -14.73 15.94 -2.53
C VAL A 99 -14.45 15.91 -4.02
N ASN A 100 -14.22 17.08 -4.62
CA ASN A 100 -13.67 17.17 -5.97
C ASN A 100 -12.14 17.10 -5.88
N LYS A 101 -11.59 15.90 -6.10
CA LYS A 101 -10.14 15.72 -6.00
C LYS A 101 -9.41 16.50 -7.09
N ALA A 102 -8.47 17.33 -6.71
CA ALA A 102 -7.63 18.06 -7.66
C ALA A 102 -6.66 17.14 -8.42
N ALA A 103 -6.27 17.54 -9.63
CA ALA A 103 -5.15 16.92 -10.34
C ALA A 103 -3.84 17.11 -9.56
N GLY A 104 -2.93 16.17 -9.66
CA GLY A 104 -1.66 16.17 -8.94
C GLY A 104 -1.75 15.68 -7.49
N MET A 105 -2.95 15.57 -6.91
CA MET A 105 -3.16 15.08 -5.55
C MET A 105 -3.24 13.56 -5.51
N VAL A 106 -2.38 12.92 -4.72
CA VAL A 106 -2.44 11.49 -4.41
C VAL A 106 -3.49 11.24 -3.33
N VAL A 107 -4.24 10.15 -3.43
CA VAL A 107 -5.34 9.86 -2.48
C VAL A 107 -4.81 9.47 -1.10
N HIS A 108 -3.81 8.61 -1.02
CA HIS A 108 -3.21 8.11 0.22
C HIS A 108 -1.69 7.98 0.06
N PRO A 109 -0.92 7.97 1.15
CA PRO A 109 0.52 7.84 1.08
C PRO A 109 0.98 6.65 0.25
N ALA A 110 2.03 6.88 -0.53
CA ALA A 110 2.67 5.89 -1.38
C ALA A 110 4.16 6.25 -1.52
N PRO A 111 5.04 5.35 -1.96
CA PRO A 111 6.44 5.65 -2.17
C PRO A 111 6.65 6.95 -2.97
N GLY A 112 7.39 7.91 -2.39
CA GLY A 112 7.61 9.25 -2.94
C GLY A 112 6.48 10.27 -2.68
N HIS A 113 5.45 9.91 -1.90
CA HIS A 113 4.33 10.77 -1.51
C HIS A 113 3.88 10.45 -0.09
N ASP A 114 4.76 10.68 0.90
CA ASP A 114 4.49 10.36 2.30
C ASP A 114 3.59 11.40 2.99
N SER A 115 3.44 12.57 2.40
CA SER A 115 2.64 13.71 2.89
C SER A 115 1.87 14.37 1.73
N GLY A 116 1.06 15.38 2.02
CA GLY A 116 0.34 16.15 0.99
C GLY A 116 -0.78 15.38 0.28
N THR A 117 -1.29 14.29 0.85
CA THR A 117 -2.31 13.46 0.20
C THR A 117 -3.72 13.86 0.61
N LEU A 118 -4.72 13.40 -0.14
CA LEU A 118 -6.13 13.64 0.19
C LEU A 118 -6.48 13.15 1.62
N VAL A 119 -5.91 12.02 2.04
CA VAL A 119 -6.15 11.48 3.40
C VAL A 119 -5.64 12.42 4.48
N HIS A 120 -4.47 13.06 4.31
CA HIS A 120 -3.95 14.05 5.26
C HIS A 120 -4.87 15.27 5.36
N ALA A 121 -5.40 15.75 4.22
CA ALA A 121 -6.35 16.86 4.18
C ALA A 121 -7.68 16.48 4.85
N LEU A 122 -8.19 15.28 4.58
CA LEU A 122 -9.42 14.77 5.18
C LEU A 122 -9.32 14.60 6.70
N LEU A 123 -8.20 14.13 7.21
CA LEU A 123 -7.96 14.01 8.66
C LEU A 123 -7.90 15.37 9.36
N ALA A 124 -7.40 16.40 8.68
CA ALA A 124 -7.42 17.77 9.21
C ALA A 124 -8.83 18.37 9.21
N HIS A 125 -9.64 18.05 8.19
CA HIS A 125 -11.03 18.52 8.07
C HIS A 125 -11.98 17.74 8.99
N CYS A 126 -11.84 16.43 9.06
CA CYS A 126 -12.67 15.50 9.84
C CYS A 126 -11.77 14.63 10.74
N PRO A 127 -11.37 15.08 11.94
CA PRO A 127 -10.50 14.30 12.83
C PRO A 127 -11.06 12.94 13.23
N ASP A 128 -12.39 12.81 13.28
CA ASP A 128 -13.09 11.56 13.63
C ASP A 128 -12.96 10.46 12.55
N LEU A 129 -12.43 10.79 11.37
CA LEU A 129 -12.10 9.79 10.35
C LEU A 129 -11.00 8.83 10.78
N ALA A 130 -10.17 9.20 11.75
CA ALA A 130 -9.12 8.33 12.27
C ALA A 130 -9.73 7.04 12.85
N GLY A 131 -9.53 5.93 12.14
CA GLY A 131 -10.07 4.62 12.56
C GLY A 131 -11.19 4.07 11.67
N ILE A 132 -11.83 4.89 10.85
CA ILE A 132 -12.86 4.42 9.91
C ILE A 132 -12.20 3.67 8.75
N GLY A 133 -12.43 2.35 8.64
CA GLY A 133 -11.85 1.53 7.57
C GLY A 133 -10.36 1.25 7.68
N GLY A 134 -9.76 1.49 8.85
CA GLY A 134 -8.36 1.22 9.16
C GLY A 134 -7.44 2.43 9.10
N VAL A 135 -6.25 2.27 9.68
CA VAL A 135 -5.29 3.36 9.93
C VAL A 135 -4.73 3.98 8.64
N GLU A 136 -4.52 3.16 7.60
CA GLU A 136 -3.82 3.62 6.38
C GLU A 136 -4.73 4.37 5.40
N ARG A 137 -6.04 4.14 5.43
CA ARG A 137 -7.00 4.64 4.43
C ARG A 137 -8.33 5.06 5.06
N PRO A 138 -8.31 5.95 6.06
CA PRO A 138 -9.51 6.32 6.79
C PRO A 138 -10.61 6.83 5.85
N GLY A 139 -11.77 6.17 5.89
CA GLY A 139 -12.95 6.55 5.12
C GLY A 139 -12.90 6.32 3.60
N ILE A 140 -11.76 5.90 3.05
CA ILE A 140 -11.57 5.77 1.59
C ILE A 140 -12.24 4.50 1.06
N VAL A 141 -13.27 4.65 0.25
CA VAL A 141 -14.04 3.54 -0.36
C VAL A 141 -13.64 3.26 -1.82
N HIS A 142 -13.06 4.24 -2.51
CA HIS A 142 -12.48 4.11 -3.85
C HIS A 142 -11.39 5.15 -4.08
N ARG A 143 -10.70 5.07 -5.21
CA ARG A 143 -9.61 6.02 -5.52
C ARG A 143 -9.69 6.49 -6.96
N LEU A 144 -9.12 7.66 -7.19
CA LEU A 144 -8.74 8.21 -8.49
C LEU A 144 -7.21 8.25 -8.57
N ASP A 145 -6.67 8.18 -9.76
CA ASP A 145 -5.23 8.32 -9.97
C ASP A 145 -4.77 9.75 -9.70
N LYS A 146 -3.47 9.95 -9.51
CA LYS A 146 -2.87 11.23 -9.11
C LYS A 146 -3.37 12.40 -9.96
N ASP A 147 -3.31 12.26 -11.28
CA ASP A 147 -3.61 13.34 -12.22
C ASP A 147 -5.08 13.35 -12.69
N THR A 148 -5.88 12.40 -12.22
CA THR A 148 -7.34 12.37 -12.46
C THR A 148 -8.03 13.28 -11.47
N THR A 149 -8.91 14.15 -11.97
CA THR A 149 -9.81 15.00 -11.18
C THR A 149 -11.18 14.36 -11.03
N GLY A 150 -11.97 14.82 -10.07
CA GLY A 150 -13.38 14.47 -9.99
C GLY A 150 -13.87 14.09 -8.61
N ALA A 151 -15.15 13.75 -8.57
CA ALA A 151 -15.86 13.45 -7.33
C ALA A 151 -15.37 12.15 -6.70
N MET A 152 -14.98 12.22 -5.43
CA MET A 152 -14.64 11.08 -4.59
C MET A 152 -15.54 11.04 -3.37
N MET A 153 -16.09 9.88 -3.10
CA MET A 153 -16.86 9.60 -1.88
C MET A 153 -15.93 9.11 -0.77
N VAL A 154 -16.11 9.68 0.42
CA VAL A 154 -15.38 9.31 1.63
C VAL A 154 -16.40 9.08 2.74
N ALA A 155 -16.32 7.94 3.41
CA ALA A 155 -17.19 7.60 4.51
C ALA A 155 -16.71 8.25 5.81
N LYS A 156 -17.63 8.84 6.58
CA LYS A 156 -17.37 9.41 7.91
C LYS A 156 -17.73 8.45 9.05
N THR A 157 -18.41 7.34 8.73
CA THR A 157 -18.78 6.29 9.68
C THR A 157 -18.52 4.91 9.10
N GLU A 158 -18.32 3.90 9.97
CA GLU A 158 -18.19 2.50 9.53
C GLU A 158 -19.44 2.02 8.77
N ARG A 159 -20.62 2.45 9.21
CA ARG A 159 -21.89 2.13 8.54
C ARG A 159 -21.88 2.62 7.09
N ALA A 160 -21.54 3.89 6.89
CA ALA A 160 -21.45 4.49 5.57
C ALA A 160 -20.39 3.80 4.72
N MET A 161 -19.26 3.45 5.30
CA MET A 161 -18.18 2.74 4.61
C MET A 161 -18.64 1.40 4.04
N HIS A 162 -19.25 0.57 4.86
CA HIS A 162 -19.79 -0.73 4.41
C HIS A 162 -20.86 -0.57 3.33
N HIS A 163 -21.74 0.42 3.47
CA HIS A 163 -22.80 0.69 2.51
C HIS A 163 -22.24 1.16 1.15
N LEU A 164 -21.34 2.14 1.17
CA LEU A 164 -20.69 2.65 -0.05
C LEU A 164 -19.86 1.58 -0.75
N GLN A 165 -19.10 0.77 -0.01
CA GLN A 165 -18.35 -0.36 -0.57
C GLN A 165 -19.27 -1.39 -1.24
N ALA A 166 -20.44 -1.66 -0.64
CA ALA A 166 -21.44 -2.55 -1.24
C ALA A 166 -21.96 -1.97 -2.56
N GLN A 167 -22.35 -0.70 -2.61
CA GLN A 167 -22.84 -0.04 -3.82
C GLN A 167 -21.80 0.01 -4.94
N ILE A 168 -20.51 0.24 -4.60
CA ILE A 168 -19.40 0.18 -5.58
C ILE A 168 -19.24 -1.23 -6.14
N ARG A 169 -19.33 -2.25 -5.28
CA ARG A 169 -19.21 -3.66 -5.68
C ARG A 169 -20.36 -4.12 -6.59
N THR A 170 -21.59 -3.68 -6.29
CA THR A 170 -22.79 -4.00 -7.10
C THR A 170 -22.92 -3.10 -8.32
N LYS A 171 -22.05 -2.10 -8.48
CA LYS A 171 -22.10 -1.08 -9.54
C LYS A 171 -23.36 -0.19 -9.50
N GLU A 172 -24.01 -0.07 -8.36
CA GLU A 172 -25.04 0.94 -8.12
C GLU A 172 -24.42 2.33 -8.11
N ALA A 173 -23.32 2.51 -7.36
CA ALA A 173 -22.45 3.68 -7.49
C ALA A 173 -21.49 3.46 -8.67
N ARG A 174 -21.75 4.16 -9.77
CA ARG A 174 -20.96 4.08 -11.00
C ARG A 174 -19.81 5.08 -10.97
N ARG A 175 -18.75 4.73 -11.67
CA ARG A 175 -17.60 5.60 -11.92
C ARG A 175 -17.56 5.85 -13.43
N ASP A 176 -18.00 7.04 -13.81
CA ASP A 176 -17.99 7.47 -15.20
C ASP A 176 -16.84 8.47 -15.39
N TYR A 177 -16.08 8.30 -16.47
CA TYR A 177 -14.92 9.14 -16.80
C TYR A 177 -15.17 9.84 -18.13
N LEU A 178 -14.80 11.12 -18.21
CA LEU A 178 -14.88 11.96 -19.41
C LEU A 178 -13.54 11.99 -20.13
#